data_8054767cf62c5eb9c9d8004cd57cc778
#
_entry.id   8054767cf62c5eb9c9d8004cd57cc778
#
_cell.length_a   1.000
_cell.length_b   1.000
_cell.length_c   1.000
_cell.angle_alpha   90.00
_cell.angle_beta   90.00
_cell.angle_gamma   90.00
#
_symmetry.space_group_name_H-M   'P 1'
#
loop_
_entity.id
_entity.type
_entity.pdbx_description
1 polymer ?
#
loop_
_entity_poly.entity_id
_entity_poly.type
_entity_poly.pdbx_seq_one_letter_code
_entity_poly.pdbx_strand_id
1 'polypeptide(L)'
;MWHGVFIRLAMRCCFLAMGLFGMSAQAAVQHSHAITLRGAPALAEGFRHFNSVNPDAPKGGRLRLDALGTFDSLNGFINKGVAAEGLNRLYDSLTAGSEDEFGTRYGLLAKRIIRDPNDASWVIYELRPEARFSDGHPLRAEDVVFTFETLLSEGAPAYKAYFADIASVTALSPLRVKFRFKHKTNRELPMTVGEIGILPKHYWATREFNRTSLEVPIGSGPYVISDIDPGRRISYARNPDYWARDLNVNRGRYNFDQISYQYYRDGSVAFEGFKANQYDVREENKAKTWATEYNFPAVTDGRVILQRQRHENPAPMQGFAFNTRRTPLNDLAVREALSLAFDFEWANRALFFGAYTRTTSFYANSDLAAQGVPSKAELALLKPWRKQLPAAAFGPAVTPAKSAGDGYDRANLLRAQALLKQAGWHYRDGALRDVAGTPMRLEMLLVQPEFERIVQPLRRNLARLGIDLSIRLLDVAQYIERLRQFDFDLTVTGVPASLSPGNELWSYWGSQSADTPGSGNLVGLKSPAVDALIARITQAKSRDTLVTSVHALDRVLRAQWLLIPQFHIPFFRIARWDFFGLPNDPPRYGLGLDSWWWKGSPNIAQER
;
A
#
# COMPACT_ATOMS: atom_id res chain seq x y z
N MET A 1 0.98 88.24 -20.56
CA MET A 1 0.66 87.12 -21.45
C MET A 1 1.63 86.00 -21.03
N TRP A 2 1.13 84.82 -20.82
CA TRP A 2 1.84 83.67 -20.30
C TRP A 2 1.72 83.44 -18.76
N HIS A 3 0.53 83.12 -18.33
CA HIS A 3 0.28 82.36 -17.09
C HIS A 3 -1.06 81.64 -17.21
N GLY A 4 -1.07 80.42 -17.70
CA GLY A 4 -2.37 79.78 -17.87
C GLY A 4 -2.38 78.39 -18.52
N VAL A 5 -1.30 77.63 -18.48
CA VAL A 5 -1.25 76.28 -19.10
C VAL A 5 -0.78 75.17 -18.19
N PHE A 6 -0.38 75.45 -16.95
CA PHE A 6 0.23 74.37 -16.07
C PHE A 6 -0.67 73.78 -15.00
N ILE A 7 -1.96 74.04 -14.93
CA ILE A 7 -2.90 73.56 -13.90
C ILE A 7 -3.89 72.47 -14.40
N ARG A 8 -3.86 72.11 -15.68
CA ARG A 8 -4.80 71.09 -16.20
C ARG A 8 -4.21 69.69 -16.51
N LEU A 9 -2.91 69.41 -16.21
CA LEU A 9 -2.31 68.13 -16.46
C LEU A 9 -2.05 67.30 -15.17
N ALA A 10 -2.23 67.90 -13.98
CA ALA A 10 -2.02 67.20 -12.69
C ALA A 10 -3.27 66.52 -12.11
N MET A 11 -4.43 66.66 -12.75
CA MET A 11 -5.70 66.12 -12.24
C MET A 11 -6.26 64.91 -13.03
N ARG A 12 -5.49 64.36 -13.98
CA ARG A 12 -5.86 63.15 -14.73
C ARG A 12 -5.05 61.90 -14.41
N CYS A 13 -4.03 61.98 -13.57
CA CYS A 13 -3.22 60.83 -13.14
C CYS A 13 -3.61 60.24 -11.78
N CYS A 14 -4.54 60.84 -11.03
CA CYS A 14 -4.96 60.31 -9.72
C CYS A 14 -6.24 59.45 -9.75
N PHE A 15 -6.84 59.17 -10.89
CA PHE A 15 -8.04 58.33 -11.00
C PHE A 15 -7.83 56.97 -11.70
N LEU A 16 -6.56 56.57 -11.97
CA LEU A 16 -6.26 55.24 -12.54
C LEU A 16 -5.53 54.32 -11.55
N ALA A 17 -5.42 54.70 -10.28
CA ALA A 17 -4.73 53.89 -9.26
C ALA A 17 -5.65 53.30 -8.16
N MET A 18 -6.97 53.32 -8.37
CA MET A 18 -7.95 52.73 -7.43
C MET A 18 -8.89 51.76 -8.16
N GLY A 19 -8.34 50.71 -8.74
CA GLY A 19 -9.09 49.68 -9.44
C GLY A 19 -8.45 48.28 -9.37
N LEU A 20 -7.41 48.09 -8.56
CA LEU A 20 -6.87 46.76 -8.23
C LEU A 20 -7.39 46.33 -6.85
N PHE A 21 -8.70 46.34 -6.66
CA PHE A 21 -9.29 45.50 -5.64
C PHE A 21 -9.02 44.06 -6.05
N GLY A 22 -8.19 43.38 -5.25
CA GLY A 22 -7.93 41.98 -5.38
C GLY A 22 -9.25 41.20 -5.50
N MET A 23 -9.56 40.72 -6.68
CA MET A 23 -10.42 39.56 -6.80
C MET A 23 -9.71 38.44 -6.06
N SER A 24 -10.00 38.26 -4.78
CA SER A 24 -9.83 37.00 -4.09
C SER A 24 -10.53 36.01 -5.02
N ALA A 25 -9.77 35.26 -5.79
CA ALA A 25 -10.29 34.12 -6.54
C ALA A 25 -10.92 33.19 -5.51
N GLN A 26 -12.19 33.36 -5.25
CA GLN A 26 -13.00 32.44 -4.48
C GLN A 26 -12.90 31.15 -5.28
N ALA A 27 -12.14 30.17 -4.77
CA ALA A 27 -11.94 28.92 -5.46
C ALA A 27 -13.32 28.35 -5.77
N ALA A 28 -13.65 28.26 -7.06
CA ALA A 28 -14.96 27.82 -7.48
C ALA A 28 -15.17 26.38 -7.03
N VAL A 29 -16.33 26.10 -6.41
CA VAL A 29 -16.76 24.76 -6.07
C VAL A 29 -16.64 23.89 -7.33
N GLN A 30 -15.87 22.82 -7.22
CA GLN A 30 -15.61 21.91 -8.34
C GLN A 30 -16.70 20.85 -8.41
N HIS A 31 -17.26 20.67 -9.59
CA HIS A 31 -18.15 19.57 -9.94
C HIS A 31 -17.38 18.61 -10.86
N SER A 32 -17.16 17.37 -10.45
CA SER A 32 -16.30 16.44 -11.20
C SER A 32 -16.91 15.05 -11.27
N HIS A 33 -16.54 14.30 -12.32
CA HIS A 33 -16.81 12.86 -12.47
C HIS A 33 -15.84 12.01 -11.63
N ALA A 34 -14.79 12.61 -11.06
CA ALA A 34 -13.76 11.93 -10.30
C ALA A 34 -13.29 12.78 -9.13
N ILE A 35 -12.67 12.14 -8.15
CA ILE A 35 -11.95 12.77 -7.04
C ILE A 35 -10.51 12.30 -7.03
N THR A 36 -9.57 13.25 -6.92
CA THR A 36 -8.14 12.96 -6.85
C THR A 36 -7.54 13.50 -5.56
N LEU A 37 -6.56 12.82 -5.02
CA LEU A 37 -5.77 13.32 -3.89
C LEU A 37 -4.90 14.49 -4.33
N ARG A 38 -4.35 14.41 -5.54
CA ARG A 38 -3.42 15.40 -6.09
C ARG A 38 -3.53 15.48 -7.61
N GLY A 39 -3.58 16.70 -8.13
CA GLY A 39 -3.65 16.91 -9.57
C GLY A 39 -5.05 16.70 -10.17
N ALA A 40 -5.09 16.33 -11.44
CA ALA A 40 -6.29 16.02 -12.21
C ALA A 40 -6.39 14.50 -12.46
N PRO A 41 -7.59 13.94 -12.67
CA PRO A 41 -7.77 12.55 -13.05
C PRO A 41 -7.13 12.29 -14.43
N ALA A 42 -6.52 11.11 -14.60
CA ALA A 42 -5.91 10.72 -15.87
C ALA A 42 -6.95 10.52 -16.98
N LEU A 43 -8.15 10.06 -16.62
CA LEU A 43 -9.25 9.87 -17.57
C LEU A 43 -10.20 11.08 -17.51
N ALA A 44 -10.43 11.70 -18.66
CA ALA A 44 -11.33 12.84 -18.80
C ALA A 44 -12.80 12.46 -18.56
N GLU A 45 -13.66 13.45 -18.29
CA GLU A 45 -15.11 13.22 -18.22
C GLU A 45 -15.61 12.64 -19.55
N GLY A 46 -16.43 11.60 -19.46
CA GLY A 46 -16.93 10.89 -20.64
C GLY A 46 -16.00 9.80 -21.18
N PHE A 47 -14.93 9.43 -20.49
CA PHE A 47 -14.13 8.26 -20.87
C PHE A 47 -15.00 7.00 -21.06
N ARG A 48 -14.58 6.10 -21.93
CA ARG A 48 -15.43 4.95 -22.35
C ARG A 48 -15.26 3.71 -21.46
N HIS A 49 -14.07 3.46 -20.96
CA HIS A 49 -13.69 2.34 -20.10
C HIS A 49 -12.31 2.61 -19.48
N PHE A 50 -11.90 1.85 -18.48
CA PHE A 50 -10.53 1.87 -17.96
C PHE A 50 -9.54 1.30 -19.00
N ASN A 51 -8.25 1.64 -18.89
CA ASN A 51 -7.26 1.25 -19.89
C ASN A 51 -6.94 -0.25 -19.85
N SER A 52 -6.87 -0.83 -18.65
CA SER A 52 -6.52 -2.25 -18.42
C SER A 52 -7.70 -3.21 -18.53
N VAL A 53 -8.64 -2.94 -19.41
CA VAL A 53 -9.78 -3.84 -19.70
C VAL A 53 -9.93 -4.09 -21.20
N ASN A 54 -10.50 -5.23 -21.55
CA ASN A 54 -11.06 -5.44 -22.87
C ASN A 54 -12.56 -5.05 -22.80
N PRO A 55 -12.99 -3.92 -23.43
CA PRO A 55 -14.38 -3.47 -23.35
C PRO A 55 -15.38 -4.44 -23.97
N ASP A 56 -14.90 -5.31 -24.88
CA ASP A 56 -15.70 -6.31 -25.60
C ASP A 56 -15.46 -7.73 -25.04
N ALA A 57 -14.89 -7.84 -23.82
CA ALA A 57 -14.69 -9.12 -23.17
C ALA A 57 -16.01 -9.91 -23.05
N PRO A 58 -16.06 -11.17 -23.50
CA PRO A 58 -17.29 -11.96 -23.43
C PRO A 58 -17.68 -12.21 -21.98
N LYS A 59 -18.97 -12.16 -21.71
CA LYS A 59 -19.55 -12.56 -20.43
C LYS A 59 -19.81 -14.07 -20.46
N GLY A 60 -19.49 -14.75 -19.36
CA GLY A 60 -19.72 -16.19 -19.25
C GLY A 60 -18.69 -16.94 -18.44
N GLY A 61 -18.93 -18.22 -18.23
CA GLY A 61 -18.01 -19.12 -17.56
C GLY A 61 -17.83 -18.87 -16.08
N ARG A 62 -16.76 -19.43 -15.53
CA ARG A 62 -16.55 -19.43 -14.08
C ARG A 62 -15.09 -19.10 -13.72
N LEU A 63 -14.91 -18.56 -12.51
CA LEU A 63 -13.61 -18.37 -11.87
C LEU A 63 -13.64 -19.03 -10.49
N ARG A 64 -12.77 -20.01 -10.25
CA ARG A 64 -12.62 -20.69 -8.96
C ARG A 64 -11.31 -20.22 -8.32
N LEU A 65 -11.40 -19.79 -7.08
CA LEU A 65 -10.29 -19.28 -6.29
C LEU A 65 -10.13 -20.11 -5.00
N ASP A 66 -8.95 -20.07 -4.40
CA ASP A 66 -8.73 -20.64 -3.09
C ASP A 66 -8.95 -19.59 -1.99
N ALA A 67 -9.24 -20.10 -0.80
CA ALA A 67 -9.20 -19.35 0.46
C ALA A 67 -8.59 -20.24 1.54
N LEU A 68 -7.95 -19.65 2.55
CA LEU A 68 -7.37 -20.40 3.65
C LEU A 68 -8.21 -20.27 4.92
N GLY A 69 -8.27 -21.37 5.68
CA GLY A 69 -9.04 -21.44 6.92
C GLY A 69 -10.50 -21.82 6.69
N THR A 70 -11.42 -21.01 7.19
CA THR A 70 -12.86 -21.25 7.19
C THR A 70 -13.62 -19.92 7.24
N PHE A 71 -14.94 -19.94 7.17
CA PHE A 71 -15.81 -18.79 7.43
C PHE A 71 -17.09 -19.20 8.16
N ASP A 72 -17.63 -18.27 8.95
CA ASP A 72 -18.88 -18.40 9.68
C ASP A 72 -19.74 -17.14 9.63
N SER A 73 -19.33 -16.13 8.84
CA SER A 73 -20.03 -14.87 8.70
C SER A 73 -20.12 -14.41 7.24
N LEU A 74 -21.28 -13.87 6.85
CA LEU A 74 -21.49 -13.14 5.60
C LEU A 74 -21.53 -11.62 5.80
N ASN A 75 -21.14 -11.14 6.99
CA ASN A 75 -20.95 -9.72 7.25
C ASN A 75 -19.45 -9.39 7.36
N GLY A 76 -18.88 -8.79 6.32
CA GLY A 76 -17.49 -8.37 6.27
C GLY A 76 -17.19 -7.02 6.98
N PHE A 77 -18.19 -6.38 7.59
CA PHE A 77 -18.05 -5.07 8.23
C PHE A 77 -17.84 -5.14 9.75
N ILE A 78 -17.87 -6.32 10.34
CA ILE A 78 -17.71 -6.54 11.79
C ILE A 78 -16.47 -7.39 12.09
N ASN A 79 -16.00 -7.37 13.35
CA ASN A 79 -14.88 -8.22 13.82
C ASN A 79 -15.33 -9.52 14.51
N LYS A 80 -16.61 -9.83 14.49
CA LYS A 80 -17.14 -11.09 15.05
C LYS A 80 -17.19 -12.16 13.97
N GLY A 81 -16.69 -13.35 14.30
CA GLY A 81 -16.59 -14.45 13.37
C GLY A 81 -15.50 -14.25 12.30
N VAL A 82 -15.49 -15.12 11.32
CA VAL A 82 -14.60 -15.08 10.15
C VAL A 82 -15.45 -14.81 8.92
N ALA A 83 -15.26 -13.67 8.31
CA ALA A 83 -16.00 -13.28 7.11
C ALA A 83 -15.61 -14.14 5.90
N ALA A 84 -16.60 -14.47 5.07
CA ALA A 84 -16.34 -15.19 3.82
C ALA A 84 -15.57 -14.32 2.83
N GLU A 85 -14.72 -14.94 2.00
CA GLU A 85 -14.02 -14.25 0.91
C GLU A 85 -14.97 -13.79 -0.20
N GLY A 86 -14.69 -12.65 -0.81
CA GLY A 86 -15.45 -12.12 -1.96
C GLY A 86 -16.67 -11.28 -1.62
N LEU A 87 -17.01 -11.04 -0.34
CA LEU A 87 -18.19 -10.27 0.07
C LEU A 87 -18.19 -8.82 -0.45
N ASN A 88 -17.04 -8.25 -0.74
CA ASN A 88 -16.92 -6.91 -1.34
C ASN A 88 -17.57 -6.81 -2.72
N ARG A 89 -17.79 -7.93 -3.42
CA ARG A 89 -18.46 -8.00 -4.73
C ARG A 89 -19.98 -7.76 -4.65
N LEU A 90 -20.54 -7.83 -3.45
CA LEU A 90 -21.97 -7.62 -3.21
C LEU A 90 -22.36 -6.14 -3.19
N TYR A 91 -21.42 -5.23 -2.93
CA TYR A 91 -21.72 -3.84 -2.64
C TYR A 91 -21.01 -2.89 -3.58
N ASP A 92 -21.75 -1.92 -4.12
CA ASP A 92 -21.16 -0.76 -4.77
C ASP A 92 -20.80 0.30 -3.73
N SER A 93 -19.73 1.03 -4.02
CA SER A 93 -19.32 2.23 -3.31
C SER A 93 -19.67 3.49 -4.10
N LEU A 94 -19.53 4.66 -3.48
CA LEU A 94 -19.81 5.94 -4.17
C LEU A 94 -18.90 6.13 -5.38
N THR A 95 -17.67 5.60 -5.33
CA THR A 95 -16.66 5.75 -6.37
C THR A 95 -15.96 4.43 -6.68
N ALA A 96 -15.52 4.21 -7.91
CA ALA A 96 -14.71 3.09 -8.34
C ALA A 96 -13.24 3.50 -8.54
N GLY A 97 -12.30 2.62 -8.17
CA GLY A 97 -10.88 2.78 -8.48
C GLY A 97 -10.50 2.16 -9.81
N SER A 98 -9.44 2.70 -10.43
CA SER A 98 -8.70 2.03 -11.49
C SER A 98 -7.44 1.41 -10.92
N GLU A 99 -7.11 0.19 -11.33
CA GLU A 99 -5.83 -0.44 -10.97
C GLU A 99 -4.65 0.13 -11.79
N ASP A 100 -4.90 1.13 -12.64
CA ASP A 100 -3.89 1.85 -13.42
C ASP A 100 -3.53 3.21 -12.83
N GLU A 101 -4.38 3.74 -11.93
CA GLU A 101 -4.22 5.09 -11.40
C GLU A 101 -4.43 5.11 -9.89
N PHE A 102 -3.36 5.36 -9.17
CA PHE A 102 -3.40 5.49 -7.72
C PHE A 102 -3.85 6.91 -7.28
N GLY A 103 -4.60 6.98 -6.19
CA GLY A 103 -5.03 8.25 -5.60
C GLY A 103 -6.09 9.01 -6.40
N THR A 104 -6.75 8.32 -7.33
CA THR A 104 -7.91 8.80 -8.09
C THR A 104 -9.05 7.79 -8.01
N ARG A 105 -10.25 8.30 -7.83
CA ARG A 105 -11.48 7.50 -7.84
C ARG A 105 -12.50 8.15 -8.75
N TYR A 106 -13.19 7.34 -9.53
CA TYR A 106 -14.19 7.75 -10.51
C TYR A 106 -15.60 7.46 -10.00
N GLY A 107 -16.56 8.30 -10.34
CA GLY A 107 -17.94 8.12 -9.87
C GLY A 107 -18.56 6.78 -10.31
N LEU A 108 -19.05 6.01 -9.34
CA LEU A 108 -19.83 4.76 -9.54
C LEU A 108 -21.27 5.02 -9.11
N LEU A 109 -21.65 4.85 -7.84
CA LEU A 109 -22.94 5.32 -7.32
C LEU A 109 -23.08 6.83 -7.45
N ALA A 110 -21.99 7.56 -7.27
CA ALA A 110 -21.97 9.01 -7.50
C ALA A 110 -21.88 9.32 -8.99
N LYS A 111 -22.83 10.11 -9.49
CA LYS A 111 -22.77 10.72 -10.83
C LYS A 111 -21.81 11.89 -10.85
N ARG A 112 -21.78 12.67 -9.75
CA ARG A 112 -20.93 13.85 -9.56
C ARG A 112 -20.40 13.91 -8.14
N ILE A 113 -19.19 14.47 -8.03
CA ILE A 113 -18.52 14.76 -6.78
C ILE A 113 -18.31 16.26 -6.70
N ILE A 114 -18.79 16.88 -5.63
CA ILE A 114 -18.82 18.33 -5.46
C ILE A 114 -17.96 18.66 -4.24
N ARG A 115 -16.91 19.44 -4.43
CA ARG A 115 -15.98 19.84 -3.35
C ARG A 115 -15.32 21.18 -3.65
N ASP A 116 -14.73 21.78 -2.63
CA ASP A 116 -13.73 22.83 -2.80
C ASP A 116 -12.33 22.18 -2.77
N PRO A 117 -11.50 22.30 -3.83
CA PRO A 117 -10.14 21.76 -3.86
C PRO A 117 -9.21 22.30 -2.76
N ASN A 118 -9.52 23.47 -2.19
CA ASN A 118 -8.74 24.12 -1.13
C ASN A 118 -9.30 23.89 0.28
N ASP A 119 -10.51 23.33 0.39
CA ASP A 119 -11.17 23.05 1.66
C ASP A 119 -11.62 21.59 1.73
N ALA A 120 -10.81 20.74 2.37
CA ALA A 120 -11.12 19.32 2.57
C ALA A 120 -12.09 19.06 3.74
N SER A 121 -12.75 20.11 4.30
CA SER A 121 -13.70 19.95 5.42
C SER A 121 -15.05 19.40 4.99
N TRP A 122 -15.30 19.26 3.70
CA TRP A 122 -16.56 18.72 3.21
C TRP A 122 -16.45 18.15 1.79
N VAL A 123 -17.39 17.25 1.46
CA VAL A 123 -17.65 16.74 0.12
C VAL A 123 -19.14 16.43 -0.04
N ILE A 124 -19.69 16.63 -1.23
CA ILE A 124 -21.04 16.19 -1.59
C ILE A 124 -20.93 15.18 -2.72
N TYR A 125 -21.62 14.07 -2.58
CA TYR A 125 -21.82 13.08 -3.64
C TYR A 125 -23.26 13.19 -4.16
N GLU A 126 -23.41 13.39 -5.46
CA GLU A 126 -24.68 13.38 -6.18
C GLU A 126 -24.87 11.99 -6.78
N LEU A 127 -25.87 11.26 -6.31
CA LEU A 127 -26.10 9.86 -6.66
C LEU A 127 -26.79 9.73 -8.02
N ARG A 128 -26.59 8.58 -8.66
CA ARG A 128 -27.31 8.20 -9.88
C ARG A 128 -28.72 7.76 -9.53
N PRO A 129 -29.76 8.29 -10.22
CA PRO A 129 -31.16 7.94 -9.93
C PRO A 129 -31.50 6.48 -10.28
N GLU A 130 -30.75 5.86 -11.21
CA GLU A 130 -30.90 4.48 -11.64
C GLU A 130 -30.32 3.45 -10.66
N ALA A 131 -29.51 3.88 -9.66
CA ALA A 131 -28.89 3.00 -8.69
C ALA A 131 -29.92 2.25 -7.85
N ARG A 132 -29.74 0.92 -7.74
CA ARG A 132 -30.63 0.04 -6.99
C ARG A 132 -29.90 -1.14 -6.37
N PHE A 133 -30.47 -1.70 -5.34
CA PHE A 133 -30.06 -2.98 -4.76
C PHE A 133 -30.53 -4.17 -5.59
N SER A 134 -30.00 -5.35 -5.30
CA SER A 134 -30.28 -6.59 -6.03
C SER A 134 -31.73 -7.08 -5.91
N ASP A 135 -32.47 -6.60 -4.91
CA ASP A 135 -33.91 -6.81 -4.75
C ASP A 135 -34.77 -5.78 -5.51
N GLY A 136 -34.15 -4.88 -6.26
CA GLY A 136 -34.79 -3.80 -7.01
C GLY A 136 -35.09 -2.53 -6.22
N HIS A 137 -34.86 -2.52 -4.90
CA HIS A 137 -35.08 -1.31 -4.07
C HIS A 137 -34.14 -0.17 -4.49
N PRO A 138 -34.65 1.07 -4.69
CA PRO A 138 -33.81 2.20 -5.09
C PRO A 138 -32.76 2.54 -4.02
N LEU A 139 -31.50 2.75 -4.42
CA LEU A 139 -30.46 3.23 -3.53
C LEU A 139 -30.54 4.76 -3.40
N ARG A 140 -30.56 5.27 -2.17
CA ARG A 140 -30.75 6.69 -1.85
C ARG A 140 -29.67 7.22 -0.90
N ALA A 141 -29.61 8.53 -0.75
CA ALA A 141 -28.71 9.21 0.17
C ALA A 141 -28.90 8.76 1.63
N GLU A 142 -30.09 8.33 2.01
CA GLU A 142 -30.35 7.78 3.35
C GLU A 142 -29.65 6.44 3.59
N ASP A 143 -29.42 5.61 2.58
CA ASP A 143 -28.65 4.38 2.69
C ASP A 143 -27.18 4.70 2.98
N VAL A 144 -26.65 5.78 2.38
CA VAL A 144 -25.29 6.27 2.65
C VAL A 144 -25.18 6.77 4.10
N VAL A 145 -26.12 7.58 4.57
CA VAL A 145 -26.18 8.05 5.97
C VAL A 145 -26.22 6.86 6.90
N PHE A 146 -27.16 5.94 6.70
CA PHE A 146 -27.31 4.71 7.49
C PHE A 146 -26.01 3.90 7.53
N THR A 147 -25.34 3.74 6.38
CA THR A 147 -24.06 3.01 6.31
C THR A 147 -23.03 3.57 7.27
N PHE A 148 -22.78 4.87 7.22
CA PHE A 148 -21.76 5.48 8.06
C PHE A 148 -22.15 5.53 9.54
N GLU A 149 -23.41 5.77 9.86
CA GLU A 149 -23.93 5.71 11.25
C GLU A 149 -23.74 4.31 11.83
N THR A 150 -24.10 3.27 11.06
CA THR A 150 -23.97 1.86 11.47
C THR A 150 -22.51 1.46 11.64
N LEU A 151 -21.63 1.79 10.68
CA LEU A 151 -20.22 1.44 10.76
C LEU A 151 -19.51 2.16 11.91
N LEU A 152 -19.86 3.39 12.21
CA LEU A 152 -19.29 4.14 13.32
C LEU A 152 -19.82 3.68 14.69
N SER A 153 -21.04 3.16 14.77
CA SER A 153 -21.62 2.66 16.03
C SER A 153 -21.31 1.17 16.26
N GLU A 154 -21.55 0.30 15.26
CA GLU A 154 -21.57 -1.14 15.38
C GLU A 154 -20.50 -1.87 14.54
N GLY A 155 -19.87 -1.20 13.58
CA GLY A 155 -18.84 -1.77 12.72
C GLY A 155 -17.55 -2.13 13.45
N ALA A 156 -16.64 -2.81 12.73
CA ALA A 156 -15.32 -3.13 13.25
C ALA A 156 -14.59 -1.87 13.77
N PRO A 157 -13.80 -1.95 14.87
CA PRO A 157 -13.12 -0.82 15.47
C PRO A 157 -12.27 0.02 14.50
N ALA A 158 -11.76 -0.61 13.43
CA ALA A 158 -11.03 0.08 12.39
C ALA A 158 -11.83 1.19 11.71
N TYR A 159 -13.15 1.02 11.52
CA TYR A 159 -13.99 2.08 10.94
C TYR A 159 -14.09 3.30 11.86
N LYS A 160 -14.20 3.09 13.17
CA LYS A 160 -14.22 4.19 14.16
C LYS A 160 -12.91 4.98 14.14
N ALA A 161 -11.78 4.29 14.07
CA ALA A 161 -10.46 4.93 14.02
C ALA A 161 -10.26 5.68 12.68
N TYR A 162 -10.58 5.04 11.56
CA TYR A 162 -10.35 5.59 10.23
C TYR A 162 -11.25 6.78 9.91
N PHE A 163 -12.49 6.75 10.37
CA PHE A 163 -13.50 7.79 10.14
C PHE A 163 -13.73 8.69 11.35
N ALA A 164 -12.82 8.71 12.32
CA ALA A 164 -12.93 9.54 13.54
C ALA A 164 -13.13 11.03 13.24
N ASP A 165 -12.64 11.52 12.11
CA ASP A 165 -12.75 12.92 11.69
C ASP A 165 -14.06 13.25 10.94
N ILE A 166 -14.96 12.30 10.74
CA ILE A 166 -16.31 12.62 10.24
C ILE A 166 -17.06 13.39 11.35
N ALA A 167 -17.51 14.59 11.02
CA ALA A 167 -18.35 15.41 11.90
C ALA A 167 -19.83 15.10 11.68
N SER A 168 -20.25 14.93 10.42
CA SER A 168 -21.63 14.55 10.08
C SER A 168 -21.72 13.98 8.68
N VAL A 169 -22.72 13.11 8.46
CA VAL A 169 -23.18 12.64 7.16
C VAL A 169 -24.65 13.01 7.05
N THR A 170 -25.06 13.72 6.00
CA THR A 170 -26.43 14.28 5.91
C THR A 170 -26.97 14.10 4.49
N ALA A 171 -28.17 13.54 4.36
CA ALA A 171 -28.92 13.53 3.11
C ALA A 171 -29.51 14.92 2.86
N LEU A 172 -28.98 15.62 1.84
CA LEU A 172 -29.52 16.93 1.43
C LEU A 172 -30.79 16.80 0.56
N SER A 173 -30.91 15.67 -0.11
CA SER A 173 -32.06 15.23 -0.91
C SER A 173 -31.97 13.72 -1.12
N PRO A 174 -32.97 13.05 -1.69
CA PRO A 174 -32.90 11.61 -1.96
C PRO A 174 -31.68 11.16 -2.77
N LEU A 175 -31.06 12.08 -3.57
CA LEU A 175 -29.91 11.77 -4.44
C LEU A 175 -28.66 12.60 -4.09
N ARG A 176 -28.61 13.29 -2.96
CA ARG A 176 -27.43 14.09 -2.59
C ARG A 176 -27.08 13.87 -1.13
N VAL A 177 -25.87 13.41 -0.87
CA VAL A 177 -25.31 13.21 0.48
C VAL A 177 -24.11 14.12 0.68
N LYS A 178 -24.06 14.78 1.86
CA LYS A 178 -22.97 15.66 2.27
C LYS A 178 -22.24 15.06 3.45
N PHE A 179 -20.94 14.94 3.34
CA PHE A 179 -20.02 14.68 4.42
C PHE A 179 -19.41 15.99 4.91
N ARG A 180 -19.34 16.18 6.22
CA ARG A 180 -18.55 17.23 6.87
C ARG A 180 -17.50 16.58 7.75
N PHE A 181 -16.31 17.16 7.75
CA PHE A 181 -15.17 16.68 8.50
C PHE A 181 -14.77 17.69 9.57
N LYS A 182 -14.22 17.22 10.69
CA LYS A 182 -13.79 18.07 11.82
C LYS A 182 -12.64 18.99 11.45
N HIS A 183 -11.78 18.55 10.54
CA HIS A 183 -10.57 19.27 10.15
C HIS A 183 -10.47 19.37 8.61
N LYS A 184 -9.97 20.51 8.12
CA LYS A 184 -9.73 20.74 6.68
C LYS A 184 -8.38 20.21 6.18
N THR A 185 -7.56 19.65 7.06
CA THR A 185 -6.18 19.23 6.77
C THR A 185 -6.08 17.81 6.23
N ASN A 186 -7.06 16.95 6.54
CA ASN A 186 -7.09 15.57 6.07
C ASN A 186 -7.68 15.52 4.63
N ARG A 187 -6.79 15.58 3.63
CA ARG A 187 -7.17 15.60 2.21
C ARG A 187 -7.61 14.25 1.66
N GLU A 188 -7.32 13.16 2.37
CA GLU A 188 -7.68 11.80 1.93
C GLU A 188 -9.14 11.49 2.25
N LEU A 189 -9.64 11.98 3.35
CA LEU A 189 -10.95 11.62 3.86
C LEU A 189 -12.11 11.89 2.89
N PRO A 190 -12.13 13.04 2.13
CA PRO A 190 -13.16 13.26 1.10
C PRO A 190 -13.19 12.19 0.00
N MET A 191 -12.06 11.54 -0.31
CA MET A 191 -11.99 10.44 -1.27
C MET A 191 -12.34 9.11 -0.62
N THR A 192 -11.82 8.86 0.56
CA THR A 192 -11.91 7.57 1.25
C THR A 192 -13.33 7.22 1.68
N VAL A 193 -14.14 8.21 2.08
CA VAL A 193 -15.58 7.96 2.34
C VAL A 193 -16.31 7.47 1.09
N GLY A 194 -15.76 7.73 -0.09
CA GLY A 194 -16.29 7.23 -1.36
C GLY A 194 -15.97 5.77 -1.67
N GLU A 195 -15.15 5.09 -0.85
CA GLU A 195 -14.68 3.72 -1.11
C GLU A 195 -15.51 2.64 -0.40
N ILE A 196 -16.32 3.03 0.57
CA ILE A 196 -17.09 2.11 1.39
C ILE A 196 -18.31 1.60 0.61
N GLY A 197 -18.52 0.29 0.65
CA GLY A 197 -19.72 -0.35 0.12
C GLY A 197 -20.97 0.10 0.87
N ILE A 198 -22.01 0.50 0.13
CA ILE A 198 -23.23 1.07 0.72
C ILE A 198 -24.19 -0.03 1.13
N LEU A 199 -24.62 0.01 2.39
CA LEU A 199 -25.54 -0.94 3.01
C LEU A 199 -27.00 -0.58 2.71
N PRO A 200 -27.87 -1.56 2.40
CA PRO A 200 -29.31 -1.35 2.26
C PRO A 200 -29.97 -1.11 3.63
N LYS A 201 -30.40 0.13 3.88
CA LYS A 201 -31.08 0.51 5.13
C LYS A 201 -32.31 -0.36 5.39
N HIS A 202 -33.14 -0.61 4.37
CA HIS A 202 -34.37 -1.42 4.48
C HIS A 202 -34.11 -2.87 4.91
N TYR A 203 -32.95 -3.43 4.57
CA TYR A 203 -32.56 -4.79 4.98
C TYR A 203 -32.00 -4.81 6.40
N TRP A 204 -31.03 -3.91 6.70
CA TRP A 204 -30.28 -3.94 7.96
C TRP A 204 -31.02 -3.30 9.13
N ALA A 205 -31.97 -2.37 8.91
CA ALA A 205 -32.71 -1.70 9.99
C ALA A 205 -33.54 -2.65 10.85
N THR A 206 -33.84 -3.86 10.38
CA THR A 206 -34.60 -4.89 11.09
C THR A 206 -33.75 -6.05 11.59
N ARG A 207 -32.42 -5.95 11.47
CA ARG A 207 -31.45 -7.01 11.79
C ARG A 207 -30.38 -6.50 12.74
N GLU A 208 -29.86 -7.40 13.56
CA GLU A 208 -28.71 -7.10 14.44
C GLU A 208 -27.43 -7.08 13.58
N PHE A 209 -26.93 -5.88 13.29
CA PHE A 209 -25.78 -5.68 12.41
C PHE A 209 -24.50 -6.32 12.95
N ASN A 210 -24.25 -6.18 14.26
CA ASN A 210 -23.03 -6.68 14.93
C ASN A 210 -23.20 -8.14 15.40
N ARG A 211 -23.77 -9.00 14.56
CA ARG A 211 -23.95 -10.43 14.80
C ARG A 211 -23.35 -11.26 13.67
N THR A 212 -22.64 -12.32 14.02
CA THR A 212 -22.21 -13.37 13.07
C THR A 212 -23.44 -14.06 12.49
N SER A 213 -23.54 -14.11 11.16
CA SER A 213 -24.68 -14.71 10.47
C SER A 213 -24.28 -15.24 9.10
N LEU A 214 -24.90 -16.34 8.70
CA LEU A 214 -24.87 -16.88 7.34
C LEU A 214 -26.13 -16.52 6.53
N GLU A 215 -26.95 -15.60 7.03
CA GLU A 215 -28.05 -15.03 6.27
C GLU A 215 -27.51 -14.22 5.10
N VAL A 216 -28.00 -14.52 3.88
CA VAL A 216 -27.52 -13.91 2.65
C VAL A 216 -27.88 -12.42 2.62
N PRO A 217 -26.88 -11.51 2.59
CA PRO A 217 -27.13 -10.09 2.56
C PRO A 217 -27.54 -9.60 1.17
N ILE A 218 -28.34 -8.55 1.14
CA ILE A 218 -28.66 -7.80 -0.08
C ILE A 218 -27.56 -6.75 -0.31
N GLY A 219 -27.18 -6.56 -1.57
CA GLY A 219 -26.21 -5.54 -1.98
C GLY A 219 -26.60 -4.92 -3.31
N SER A 220 -25.83 -3.94 -3.78
CA SER A 220 -26.03 -3.23 -5.04
C SER A 220 -25.03 -3.64 -6.13
N GLY A 221 -24.09 -4.52 -5.79
CA GLY A 221 -22.92 -4.86 -6.59
C GLY A 221 -23.18 -5.82 -7.75
N PRO A 222 -22.12 -6.14 -8.51
CA PRO A 222 -22.21 -6.95 -9.73
C PRO A 222 -22.49 -8.44 -9.48
N TYR A 223 -22.36 -8.91 -8.25
CA TYR A 223 -22.59 -10.31 -7.88
C TYR A 223 -23.56 -10.44 -6.71
N VAL A 224 -24.24 -11.58 -6.66
CA VAL A 224 -25.05 -12.02 -5.52
C VAL A 224 -24.57 -13.39 -5.06
N ILE A 225 -24.75 -13.74 -3.79
CA ILE A 225 -24.42 -15.08 -3.30
C ILE A 225 -25.42 -16.07 -3.89
N SER A 226 -24.93 -17.14 -4.52
CA SER A 226 -25.73 -18.17 -5.17
C SER A 226 -25.72 -19.51 -4.46
N ASP A 227 -24.63 -19.81 -3.72
CA ASP A 227 -24.49 -21.08 -2.99
C ASP A 227 -23.50 -20.94 -1.84
N ILE A 228 -23.80 -21.64 -0.73
CA ILE A 228 -22.98 -21.64 0.47
C ILE A 228 -22.88 -23.06 1.02
N ASP A 229 -21.66 -23.57 1.13
CA ASP A 229 -21.29 -24.71 1.98
C ASP A 229 -20.48 -24.14 3.16
N PRO A 230 -21.08 -23.96 4.35
CA PRO A 230 -20.51 -23.21 5.46
C PRO A 230 -19.10 -23.68 5.82
N GLY A 231 -18.16 -22.74 5.85
CA GLY A 231 -16.77 -22.97 6.16
C GLY A 231 -15.94 -23.67 5.08
N ARG A 232 -16.56 -24.11 3.98
CA ARG A 232 -15.90 -24.89 2.93
C ARG A 232 -15.93 -24.21 1.56
N ARG A 233 -17.07 -23.64 1.16
CA ARG A 233 -17.22 -23.02 -0.14
C ARG A 233 -18.25 -21.91 -0.10
N ILE A 234 -17.99 -20.84 -0.83
CA ILE A 234 -18.99 -19.82 -1.15
C ILE A 234 -18.94 -19.52 -2.64
N SER A 235 -20.11 -19.34 -3.25
CA SER A 235 -20.26 -19.08 -4.68
C SER A 235 -21.10 -17.83 -4.90
N TYR A 236 -20.70 -17.04 -5.88
CA TYR A 236 -21.34 -15.81 -6.31
C TYR A 236 -21.76 -15.94 -7.75
N ALA A 237 -23.02 -15.64 -8.05
CA ALA A 237 -23.53 -15.51 -9.42
C ALA A 237 -23.51 -14.05 -9.86
N ARG A 238 -23.17 -13.81 -11.12
CA ARG A 238 -23.28 -12.46 -11.70
C ARG A 238 -24.73 -12.02 -11.70
N ASN A 239 -24.98 -10.83 -11.17
CA ASN A 239 -26.32 -10.25 -11.16
C ASN A 239 -26.71 -9.82 -12.58
N PRO A 240 -27.71 -10.49 -13.23
CA PRO A 240 -28.13 -10.15 -14.60
C PRO A 240 -28.74 -8.75 -14.68
N ASP A 241 -29.32 -8.26 -13.58
CA ASP A 241 -30.01 -6.98 -13.49
C ASP A 241 -29.12 -5.90 -12.85
N TYR A 242 -27.79 -6.12 -12.84
CA TYR A 242 -26.86 -5.16 -12.28
C TYR A 242 -27.01 -3.78 -12.93
N TRP A 243 -27.44 -2.80 -12.15
CA TRP A 243 -27.80 -1.47 -12.60
C TRP A 243 -26.64 -0.71 -13.27
N ALA A 244 -25.39 -0.97 -12.85
CA ALA A 244 -24.18 -0.25 -13.28
C ALA A 244 -23.38 -1.00 -14.35
N ARG A 245 -23.89 -2.10 -14.94
CA ARG A 245 -23.14 -2.96 -15.88
C ARG A 245 -22.58 -2.22 -17.10
N ASP A 246 -23.29 -1.21 -17.60
CA ASP A 246 -22.91 -0.46 -18.81
C ASP A 246 -22.17 0.84 -18.50
N LEU A 247 -21.92 1.17 -17.23
CA LEU A 247 -21.13 2.34 -16.85
C LEU A 247 -19.68 2.18 -17.31
N ASN A 248 -19.09 3.31 -17.70
CA ASN A 248 -17.71 3.39 -18.15
C ASN A 248 -16.69 2.77 -17.15
N VAL A 249 -16.92 2.88 -15.86
CA VAL A 249 -16.08 2.28 -14.80
C VAL A 249 -16.20 0.75 -14.70
N ASN A 250 -17.24 0.17 -15.28
CA ASN A 250 -17.53 -1.28 -15.22
C ASN A 250 -17.43 -1.97 -16.57
N ARG A 251 -17.39 -1.21 -17.68
CA ARG A 251 -17.29 -1.79 -19.02
C ARG A 251 -16.01 -2.64 -19.14
N GLY A 252 -16.13 -3.89 -19.60
CA GLY A 252 -15.04 -4.85 -19.69
C GLY A 252 -14.67 -5.54 -18.38
N ARG A 253 -15.44 -5.33 -17.29
CA ARG A 253 -15.24 -5.93 -15.97
C ARG A 253 -16.40 -6.86 -15.60
N TYR A 254 -16.20 -7.69 -14.56
CA TYR A 254 -17.21 -8.62 -14.02
C TYR A 254 -17.74 -9.57 -15.10
N ASN A 255 -16.81 -10.26 -15.78
CA ASN A 255 -17.13 -11.04 -16.97
C ASN A 255 -17.60 -12.47 -16.67
N PHE A 256 -17.27 -13.01 -15.48
CA PHE A 256 -17.63 -14.39 -15.11
C PHE A 256 -19.09 -14.48 -14.67
N ASP A 257 -19.80 -15.53 -15.10
CA ASP A 257 -21.15 -15.83 -14.59
C ASP A 257 -21.11 -16.30 -13.15
N GLN A 258 -20.03 -17.01 -12.76
CA GLN A 258 -19.85 -17.51 -11.42
C GLN A 258 -18.42 -17.26 -10.92
N ILE A 259 -18.31 -16.83 -9.67
CA ILE A 259 -17.04 -16.80 -8.92
C ILE A 259 -17.24 -17.66 -7.68
N SER A 260 -16.30 -18.55 -7.37
CA SER A 260 -16.36 -19.36 -6.14
C SER A 260 -15.04 -19.39 -5.42
N TYR A 261 -15.10 -19.46 -4.08
CA TYR A 261 -13.96 -19.63 -3.20
C TYR A 261 -14.05 -20.99 -2.52
N GLN A 262 -13.04 -21.84 -2.75
CA GLN A 262 -12.88 -23.12 -2.10
C GLN A 262 -11.91 -22.96 -0.92
N TYR A 263 -12.35 -23.32 0.28
CA TYR A 263 -11.55 -23.19 1.49
C TYR A 263 -10.66 -24.40 1.72
N TYR A 264 -9.41 -24.15 2.09
CA TYR A 264 -8.41 -25.15 2.42
C TYR A 264 -7.83 -24.87 3.79
N ARG A 265 -7.48 -25.92 4.53
CA ARG A 265 -6.91 -25.79 5.88
C ARG A 265 -5.62 -24.97 5.90
N ASP A 266 -4.76 -25.17 4.89
CA ASP A 266 -3.46 -24.49 4.77
C ASP A 266 -3.00 -24.40 3.31
N GLY A 267 -1.95 -23.61 3.08
CA GLY A 267 -1.44 -23.37 1.74
C GLY A 267 -0.83 -24.56 1.03
N SER A 268 -0.43 -25.62 1.77
CA SER A 268 0.10 -26.85 1.16
C SER A 268 -1.04 -27.70 0.61
N VAL A 269 -2.12 -27.83 1.39
CA VAL A 269 -3.35 -28.50 0.93
C VAL A 269 -3.97 -27.74 -0.23
N ALA A 270 -3.98 -26.39 -0.18
CA ALA A 270 -4.44 -25.57 -1.29
C ALA A 270 -3.62 -25.82 -2.57
N PHE A 271 -2.29 -25.97 -2.45
CA PHE A 271 -1.43 -26.25 -3.59
C PHE A 271 -1.75 -27.61 -4.25
N GLU A 272 -2.02 -28.65 -3.45
CA GLU A 272 -2.47 -29.93 -4.00
C GLU A 272 -3.85 -29.81 -4.68
N GLY A 273 -4.76 -28.99 -4.12
CA GLY A 273 -6.03 -28.64 -4.75
C GLY A 273 -5.85 -27.95 -6.11
N PHE A 274 -4.86 -27.05 -6.23
CA PHE A 274 -4.50 -26.40 -7.50
C PHE A 274 -4.03 -27.43 -8.55
N LYS A 275 -3.12 -28.33 -8.17
CA LYS A 275 -2.64 -29.41 -9.05
C LYS A 275 -3.77 -30.30 -9.54
N ALA A 276 -4.76 -30.54 -8.69
CA ALA A 276 -5.96 -31.34 -8.99
C ALA A 276 -7.06 -30.56 -9.73
N ASN A 277 -6.79 -29.32 -10.18
CA ASN A 277 -7.76 -28.44 -10.85
C ASN A 277 -9.05 -28.22 -10.04
N GLN A 278 -8.95 -28.11 -8.71
CA GLN A 278 -10.07 -27.75 -7.86
C GLN A 278 -10.36 -26.25 -7.87
N TYR A 279 -9.33 -25.43 -8.17
CA TYR A 279 -9.44 -23.99 -8.42
C TYR A 279 -8.48 -23.54 -9.53
N ASP A 280 -8.65 -22.33 -10.04
CA ASP A 280 -8.15 -21.95 -11.36
C ASP A 280 -6.94 -21.03 -11.34
N VAL A 281 -6.81 -20.18 -10.33
CA VAL A 281 -5.77 -19.15 -10.24
C VAL A 281 -5.13 -19.17 -8.86
N ARG A 282 -3.80 -19.17 -8.83
CA ARG A 282 -3.01 -19.11 -7.60
C ARG A 282 -1.94 -18.04 -7.70
N GLU A 283 -1.89 -17.15 -6.73
CA GLU A 283 -0.74 -16.29 -6.49
C GLU A 283 0.24 -17.00 -5.56
N GLU A 284 1.48 -17.26 -6.05
CA GLU A 284 2.49 -17.98 -5.28
C GLU A 284 3.49 -17.04 -4.62
N ASN A 285 3.39 -16.92 -3.32
CA ASN A 285 4.26 -16.04 -2.53
C ASN A 285 5.57 -16.71 -2.07
N LYS A 286 5.67 -18.06 -2.12
CA LYS A 286 6.85 -18.81 -1.66
C LYS A 286 7.83 -19.01 -2.80
N ALA A 287 9.03 -18.41 -2.68
CA ALA A 287 10.09 -18.54 -3.67
C ALA A 287 10.50 -20.00 -3.92
N LYS A 288 10.59 -20.82 -2.86
CA LYS A 288 10.93 -22.23 -2.97
C LYS A 288 9.89 -22.99 -3.80
N THR A 289 8.61 -22.89 -3.42
CA THR A 289 7.51 -23.57 -4.13
C THR A 289 7.50 -23.18 -5.60
N TRP A 290 7.60 -21.87 -5.91
CA TRP A 290 7.66 -21.39 -7.29
C TRP A 290 8.84 -21.96 -8.08
N ALA A 291 10.00 -22.10 -7.45
CA ALA A 291 11.20 -22.57 -8.12
C ALA A 291 11.29 -24.11 -8.29
N THR A 292 10.66 -24.87 -7.39
CA THR A 292 10.93 -26.33 -7.28
C THR A 292 9.71 -27.23 -7.41
N GLU A 293 8.48 -26.69 -7.30
CA GLU A 293 7.29 -27.53 -7.19
C GLU A 293 6.30 -27.37 -8.36
N TYR A 294 6.50 -26.34 -9.23
CA TYR A 294 5.70 -26.15 -10.44
C TYR A 294 6.24 -26.91 -11.65
N ASN A 295 6.44 -28.22 -11.47
CA ASN A 295 6.95 -29.16 -12.48
C ASN A 295 6.02 -30.36 -12.70
N PHE A 296 4.77 -30.27 -12.22
CA PHE A 296 3.76 -31.34 -12.39
C PHE A 296 3.20 -31.36 -13.83
N PRO A 297 2.54 -32.48 -14.25
CA PRO A 297 2.15 -32.69 -15.66
C PRO A 297 1.38 -31.54 -16.31
N ALA A 298 0.42 -30.92 -15.58
CA ALA A 298 -0.35 -29.83 -16.15
C ALA A 298 0.46 -28.56 -16.47
N VAL A 299 1.62 -28.37 -15.84
CA VAL A 299 2.57 -27.30 -16.18
C VAL A 299 3.40 -27.70 -17.40
N THR A 300 3.91 -28.94 -17.42
CA THR A 300 4.78 -29.42 -18.51
C THR A 300 4.06 -29.59 -19.83
N ASP A 301 2.77 -29.90 -19.82
CA ASP A 301 1.93 -30.01 -21.02
C ASP A 301 1.20 -28.70 -21.40
N GLY A 302 1.44 -27.61 -20.66
CA GLY A 302 0.94 -26.28 -20.99
C GLY A 302 -0.50 -26.00 -20.59
N ARG A 303 -1.18 -26.89 -19.85
CA ARG A 303 -2.53 -26.66 -19.31
C ARG A 303 -2.51 -25.66 -18.15
N VAL A 304 -1.41 -25.56 -17.44
CA VAL A 304 -1.15 -24.53 -16.41
C VAL A 304 -0.10 -23.57 -16.93
N ILE A 305 -0.42 -22.29 -16.96
CA ILE A 305 0.46 -21.21 -17.38
C ILE A 305 1.09 -20.57 -16.14
N LEU A 306 2.42 -20.47 -16.14
CA LEU A 306 3.18 -19.72 -15.15
C LEU A 306 3.48 -18.33 -15.69
N GLN A 307 3.03 -17.29 -14.99
CA GLN A 307 3.18 -15.91 -15.41
C GLN A 307 3.82 -15.08 -14.32
N ARG A 308 4.71 -14.16 -14.70
CA ARG A 308 5.23 -13.08 -13.85
C ARG A 308 4.67 -11.76 -14.37
N GLN A 309 3.69 -11.22 -13.68
CA GLN A 309 3.10 -9.93 -14.02
C GLN A 309 3.77 -8.83 -13.21
N ARG A 310 4.47 -7.92 -13.88
CA ARG A 310 5.05 -6.75 -13.23
C ARG A 310 3.98 -5.87 -12.62
N HIS A 311 4.29 -5.25 -11.49
CA HIS A 311 3.47 -4.23 -10.86
C HIS A 311 4.35 -3.05 -10.44
N GLU A 312 3.71 -1.90 -10.19
CA GLU A 312 4.36 -0.67 -9.75
C GLU A 312 3.99 -0.32 -8.29
N ASN A 313 3.49 -1.29 -7.53
CA ASN A 313 3.27 -1.12 -6.09
C ASN A 313 4.60 -0.85 -5.41
N PRO A 314 4.70 0.20 -4.59
CA PRO A 314 5.93 0.44 -3.84
C PRO A 314 6.19 -0.74 -2.91
N ALA A 315 7.42 -1.22 -2.94
CA ALA A 315 7.83 -2.31 -2.08
C ALA A 315 8.10 -1.80 -0.65
N PRO A 316 7.63 -2.50 0.39
CA PRO A 316 7.99 -2.16 1.76
C PRO A 316 9.50 -2.32 1.96
N MET A 317 10.09 -1.47 2.81
CA MET A 317 11.47 -1.64 3.23
C MET A 317 11.53 -2.69 4.35
N GLN A 318 11.73 -3.95 3.97
CA GLN A 318 12.04 -5.00 4.92
C GLN A 318 13.54 -5.03 5.20
N GLY A 319 13.93 -5.19 6.46
CA GLY A 319 15.33 -5.24 6.83
C GLY A 319 15.57 -5.61 8.28
N PHE A 320 16.85 -5.73 8.63
CA PHE A 320 17.29 -5.85 10.02
C PHE A 320 17.47 -4.45 10.58
N ALA A 321 16.49 -3.96 11.34
CA ALA A 321 16.48 -2.62 11.93
C ALA A 321 17.45 -2.52 13.09
N PHE A 322 18.18 -1.40 13.16
CA PHE A 322 19.06 -1.03 14.27
C PHE A 322 18.30 -0.16 15.27
N ASN A 323 18.39 -0.48 16.55
CA ASN A 323 17.91 0.42 17.59
C ASN A 323 18.98 1.50 17.87
N THR A 324 18.85 2.64 17.22
CA THR A 324 19.85 3.72 17.34
C THR A 324 19.86 4.44 18.70
N ARG A 325 18.97 4.06 19.63
CA ARG A 325 19.01 4.52 21.03
C ARG A 325 20.14 3.87 21.81
N ARG A 326 20.68 2.75 21.31
CA ARG A 326 21.68 1.91 21.99
C ARG A 326 23.08 2.07 21.38
N THR A 327 24.08 2.18 22.23
CA THR A 327 25.48 2.04 21.83
C THR A 327 25.79 0.56 21.57
N PRO A 328 26.51 0.20 20.47
CA PRO A 328 27.18 1.12 19.53
C PRO A 328 26.34 1.53 18.31
N LEU A 329 25.06 1.16 18.27
CA LEU A 329 24.20 1.34 17.08
C LEU A 329 23.78 2.80 16.84
N ASN A 330 24.03 3.71 17.76
CA ASN A 330 23.87 5.15 17.58
C ASN A 330 24.94 5.75 16.63
N ASP A 331 26.05 5.06 16.41
CA ASP A 331 27.11 5.51 15.49
C ASP A 331 26.79 5.09 14.04
N LEU A 332 26.83 6.06 13.12
CA LEU A 332 26.53 5.86 11.70
C LEU A 332 27.54 4.92 11.02
N ALA A 333 28.84 5.06 11.32
CA ALA A 333 29.89 4.25 10.72
C ALA A 333 29.75 2.77 11.16
N VAL A 334 29.33 2.52 12.41
CA VAL A 334 29.01 1.17 12.89
C VAL A 334 27.86 0.57 12.09
N ARG A 335 26.75 1.29 11.91
CA ARG A 335 25.59 0.78 11.15
C ARG A 335 25.94 0.50 9.68
N GLU A 336 26.72 1.37 9.03
CA GLU A 336 27.23 1.12 7.69
C GLU A 336 28.10 -0.14 7.65
N ALA A 337 29.02 -0.29 8.60
CA ALA A 337 29.90 -1.44 8.71
C ALA A 337 29.13 -2.77 8.88
N LEU A 338 28.12 -2.79 9.76
CA LEU A 338 27.26 -3.96 9.95
C LEU A 338 26.48 -4.31 8.68
N SER A 339 26.05 -3.31 7.91
CA SER A 339 25.34 -3.52 6.64
C SER A 339 26.23 -4.15 5.55
N LEU A 340 27.53 -3.89 5.57
CA LEU A 340 28.51 -4.51 4.66
C LEU A 340 28.76 -6.00 4.92
N ALA A 341 28.40 -6.49 6.11
CA ALA A 341 28.54 -7.90 6.46
C ALA A 341 27.41 -8.79 5.90
N PHE A 342 26.33 -8.20 5.38
CA PHE A 342 25.21 -8.95 4.80
C PHE A 342 25.41 -9.21 3.31
N ASP A 343 25.71 -10.45 2.94
CA ASP A 343 25.83 -10.90 1.56
C ASP A 343 24.44 -11.29 1.01
N PHE A 344 23.76 -10.30 0.39
CA PHE A 344 22.45 -10.51 -0.21
C PHE A 344 22.53 -11.43 -1.44
N GLU A 345 23.52 -11.25 -2.29
CA GLU A 345 23.66 -11.99 -3.53
C GLU A 345 23.78 -13.49 -3.27
N TRP A 346 24.54 -13.87 -2.23
CA TRP A 346 24.59 -15.25 -1.77
C TRP A 346 23.24 -15.72 -1.19
N ALA A 347 22.65 -14.92 -0.31
CA ALA A 347 21.36 -15.27 0.31
C ALA A 347 20.27 -15.46 -0.75
N ASN A 348 20.22 -14.56 -1.74
CA ASN A 348 19.25 -14.63 -2.84
C ASN A 348 19.43 -15.90 -3.67
N ARG A 349 20.66 -16.25 -4.01
CA ARG A 349 20.96 -17.46 -4.80
C ARG A 349 20.77 -18.74 -3.99
N ALA A 350 21.35 -18.82 -2.79
CA ALA A 350 21.39 -20.04 -1.99
C ALA A 350 20.09 -20.35 -1.24
N LEU A 351 19.37 -19.31 -0.77
CA LEU A 351 18.17 -19.47 0.05
C LEU A 351 16.88 -19.19 -0.72
N PHE A 352 16.92 -18.36 -1.77
CA PHE A 352 15.73 -17.85 -2.44
C PHE A 352 15.72 -18.10 -3.96
N PHE A 353 16.60 -18.94 -4.48
CA PHE A 353 16.60 -19.36 -5.89
C PHE A 353 16.72 -18.18 -6.89
N GLY A 354 17.38 -17.09 -6.50
CA GLY A 354 17.48 -15.87 -7.31
C GLY A 354 16.17 -15.11 -7.46
N ALA A 355 15.19 -15.36 -6.63
CA ALA A 355 13.80 -14.94 -6.84
C ALA A 355 13.50 -13.50 -6.44
N TYR A 356 14.41 -12.81 -5.74
CA TYR A 356 14.18 -11.48 -5.19
C TYR A 356 15.12 -10.43 -5.75
N THR A 357 14.69 -9.17 -5.63
CA THR A 357 15.49 -7.98 -5.91
C THR A 357 15.93 -7.34 -4.60
N ARG A 358 17.20 -6.93 -4.48
CA ARG A 358 17.68 -6.17 -3.31
C ARG A 358 16.89 -4.87 -3.17
N THR A 359 16.31 -4.63 -1.99
CA THR A 359 15.65 -3.36 -1.71
C THR A 359 16.70 -2.26 -1.50
N THR A 360 16.58 -1.16 -2.22
CA THR A 360 17.56 -0.06 -2.20
C THR A 360 16.95 1.28 -1.80
N SER A 361 15.63 1.34 -1.59
CA SER A 361 14.88 2.55 -1.26
C SER A 361 13.71 2.21 -0.36
N PHE A 362 13.28 3.14 0.49
CA PHE A 362 12.05 3.02 1.28
C PHE A 362 10.78 3.08 0.42
N TYR A 363 10.93 3.40 -0.86
CA TYR A 363 9.88 3.47 -1.87
C TYR A 363 10.26 2.66 -3.11
N ALA A 364 11.05 1.58 -2.94
CA ALA A 364 11.48 0.74 -4.04
C ALA A 364 10.30 0.30 -4.92
N ASN A 365 10.56 0.05 -6.20
CA ASN A 365 9.57 -0.32 -7.21
C ASN A 365 8.53 0.77 -7.53
N SER A 366 8.80 2.03 -7.22
CA SER A 366 7.90 3.15 -7.55
C SER A 366 8.67 4.40 -7.99
N ASP A 367 7.95 5.38 -8.55
CA ASP A 367 8.48 6.70 -8.91
C ASP A 367 8.85 7.57 -7.70
N LEU A 368 8.53 7.12 -6.49
CA LEU A 368 8.89 7.77 -5.23
C LEU A 368 10.30 7.39 -4.73
N ALA A 369 10.94 6.40 -5.33
CA ALA A 369 12.31 6.01 -5.00
C ALA A 369 13.32 7.03 -5.52
N ALA A 370 14.10 7.65 -4.65
CA ALA A 370 15.18 8.54 -5.05
C ALA A 370 16.27 7.80 -5.84
N GLN A 371 16.66 8.35 -6.99
CA GLN A 371 17.66 7.77 -7.89
C GLN A 371 18.78 8.77 -8.19
N GLY A 372 19.94 8.27 -8.63
CA GLY A 372 21.06 9.09 -9.07
C GLY A 372 21.42 10.22 -8.10
N VAL A 373 21.87 11.36 -8.62
CA VAL A 373 22.15 12.57 -7.84
C VAL A 373 20.87 13.37 -7.57
N PRO A 374 20.80 14.13 -6.44
CA PRO A 374 19.60 14.91 -6.14
C PRO A 374 19.39 16.04 -7.15
N SER A 375 18.13 16.28 -7.52
CA SER A 375 17.73 17.43 -8.33
C SER A 375 17.96 18.76 -7.59
N LYS A 376 17.92 19.87 -8.32
CA LYS A 376 18.00 21.21 -7.71
C LYS A 376 16.87 21.44 -6.67
N ALA A 377 15.68 20.90 -6.94
CA ALA A 377 14.55 21.02 -6.03
C ALA A 377 14.74 20.18 -4.75
N GLU A 378 15.22 18.94 -4.86
CA GLU A 378 15.60 18.12 -3.71
C GLU A 378 16.70 18.77 -2.87
N LEU A 379 17.76 19.28 -3.52
CA LEU A 379 18.85 20.00 -2.83
C LEU A 379 18.35 21.24 -2.08
N ALA A 380 17.37 21.97 -2.64
CA ALA A 380 16.79 23.13 -1.96
C ALA A 380 16.10 22.74 -0.64
N LEU A 381 15.49 21.56 -0.57
CA LEU A 381 14.87 21.02 0.64
C LEU A 381 15.91 20.56 1.67
N LEU A 382 17.00 19.98 1.21
CA LEU A 382 18.06 19.43 2.08
C LEU A 382 19.04 20.49 2.57
N LYS A 383 19.31 21.55 1.80
CA LYS A 383 20.32 22.57 2.07
C LYS A 383 20.22 23.21 3.47
N PRO A 384 19.04 23.55 4.02
CA PRO A 384 18.94 24.11 5.37
C PRO A 384 19.51 23.20 6.47
N TRP A 385 19.52 21.88 6.21
CA TRP A 385 19.89 20.83 7.16
C TRP A 385 21.31 20.29 6.98
N ARG A 386 22.15 20.96 6.14
CA ARG A 386 23.45 20.44 5.72
C ARG A 386 24.41 20.10 6.90
N LYS A 387 24.29 20.81 8.01
CA LYS A 387 25.12 20.56 9.20
C LYS A 387 24.64 19.38 10.05
N GLN A 388 23.41 18.94 9.86
CA GLN A 388 22.75 17.90 10.68
C GLN A 388 22.61 16.57 9.92
N LEU A 389 22.67 16.61 8.59
CA LEU A 389 22.51 15.43 7.75
C LEU A 389 23.85 14.85 7.34
N PRO A 390 23.97 13.51 7.20
CA PRO A 390 25.13 12.88 6.60
C PRO A 390 25.42 13.46 5.21
N ALA A 391 26.70 13.65 4.88
CA ALA A 391 27.14 14.18 3.59
C ALA A 391 26.60 13.34 2.41
N ALA A 392 26.43 12.04 2.61
CA ALA A 392 25.86 11.11 1.62
C ALA A 392 24.43 11.45 1.17
N ALA A 393 23.64 12.18 1.98
CA ALA A 393 22.29 12.62 1.59
C ALA A 393 22.31 13.65 0.44
N PHE A 394 23.43 14.31 0.19
CA PHE A 394 23.62 15.34 -0.84
C PHE A 394 24.28 14.80 -2.12
N GLY A 395 24.66 13.55 -2.13
CA GLY A 395 25.30 12.85 -3.25
C GLY A 395 24.37 11.88 -3.96
N PRO A 396 24.94 10.95 -4.72
CA PRO A 396 24.17 9.85 -5.29
C PRO A 396 23.39 9.11 -4.22
N ALA A 397 22.19 8.68 -4.56
CA ALA A 397 21.32 7.97 -3.62
C ALA A 397 22.04 6.72 -3.07
N VAL A 398 22.18 6.64 -1.75
CA VAL A 398 22.88 5.54 -1.07
C VAL A 398 22.21 4.20 -1.40
N THR A 399 23.03 3.21 -1.75
CA THR A 399 22.59 1.83 -2.02
C THR A 399 23.45 0.85 -1.23
N PRO A 400 22.90 -0.26 -0.77
CA PRO A 400 23.68 -1.33 -0.19
C PRO A 400 24.78 -1.80 -1.15
N ALA A 401 25.96 -2.12 -0.61
CA ALA A 401 27.04 -2.66 -1.41
C ALA A 401 26.64 -4.02 -2.04
N LYS A 402 27.06 -4.21 -3.28
CA LYS A 402 26.99 -5.53 -3.93
C LYS A 402 28.11 -6.42 -3.41
N SER A 403 27.91 -7.74 -3.52
CA SER A 403 28.90 -8.75 -3.19
C SER A 403 29.12 -9.70 -4.37
N ALA A 404 30.20 -10.49 -4.34
CA ALA A 404 30.42 -11.58 -5.28
C ALA A 404 29.44 -12.75 -5.07
N GLY A 405 28.77 -12.80 -3.91
CA GLY A 405 27.79 -13.83 -3.57
C GLY A 405 28.41 -15.15 -3.11
N ASP A 406 29.59 -15.12 -2.49
CA ASP A 406 30.32 -16.31 -2.02
C ASP A 406 29.99 -16.68 -0.56
N GLY A 407 29.04 -15.97 0.05
CA GLY A 407 28.66 -16.09 1.46
C GLY A 407 29.44 -15.13 2.35
N TYR A 408 30.57 -14.60 1.89
CA TYR A 408 31.23 -13.42 2.46
C TYR A 408 32.03 -12.70 1.37
N ASP A 409 31.99 -11.38 1.44
CA ASP A 409 32.76 -10.54 0.51
C ASP A 409 33.94 -9.91 1.27
N ARG A 410 35.16 -10.30 0.90
CA ARG A 410 36.38 -9.82 1.58
C ARG A 410 36.54 -8.30 1.49
N ALA A 411 36.21 -7.71 0.33
CA ALA A 411 36.35 -6.27 0.13
C ALA A 411 35.38 -5.50 1.01
N ASN A 412 34.13 -5.95 1.08
CA ASN A 412 33.13 -5.36 1.96
C ASN A 412 33.51 -5.51 3.45
N LEU A 413 34.03 -6.67 3.87
CA LEU A 413 34.46 -6.88 5.26
C LEU A 413 35.68 -6.02 5.61
N LEU A 414 36.66 -5.82 4.71
CA LEU A 414 37.78 -4.91 4.95
C LEU A 414 37.32 -3.44 5.07
N ARG A 415 36.34 -3.05 4.24
CA ARG A 415 35.71 -1.72 4.35
C ARG A 415 34.96 -1.58 5.69
N ALA A 416 34.22 -2.60 6.11
CA ALA A 416 33.55 -2.63 7.40
C ALA A 416 34.55 -2.48 8.55
N GLN A 417 35.68 -3.21 8.51
CA GLN A 417 36.75 -3.09 9.52
C GLN A 417 37.33 -1.67 9.58
N ALA A 418 37.52 -1.01 8.43
CA ALA A 418 38.01 0.36 8.40
C ALA A 418 37.03 1.35 9.06
N LEU A 419 35.72 1.20 8.77
CA LEU A 419 34.66 2.01 9.40
C LEU A 419 34.58 1.78 10.92
N LEU A 420 34.65 0.53 11.36
CA LEU A 420 34.66 0.18 12.79
C LEU A 420 35.88 0.77 13.51
N LYS A 421 37.06 0.72 12.87
CA LYS A 421 38.28 1.36 13.40
C LYS A 421 38.12 2.87 13.50
N GLN A 422 37.53 3.52 12.50
CA GLN A 422 37.24 4.96 12.53
C GLN A 422 36.26 5.33 13.65
N ALA A 423 35.31 4.43 13.97
CA ALA A 423 34.37 4.57 15.08
C ALA A 423 34.99 4.22 16.46
N GLY A 424 36.29 3.97 16.55
CA GLY A 424 36.97 3.66 17.80
C GLY A 424 36.97 2.20 18.24
N TRP A 425 36.55 1.30 17.36
CA TRP A 425 36.51 -0.14 17.63
C TRP A 425 37.71 -0.87 17.04
N HIS A 426 38.41 -1.64 17.86
CA HIS A 426 39.65 -2.33 17.49
C HIS A 426 39.57 -3.82 17.77
N TYR A 427 40.06 -4.63 16.83
CA TYR A 427 40.17 -6.07 17.01
C TYR A 427 41.35 -6.39 17.96
N ARG A 428 41.07 -6.99 19.11
CA ARG A 428 42.05 -7.42 20.13
C ARG A 428 41.55 -8.70 20.81
N ASP A 429 42.43 -9.64 21.04
CA ASP A 429 42.17 -10.88 21.77
C ASP A 429 40.93 -11.65 21.30
N GLY A 430 40.81 -11.78 19.96
CA GLY A 430 39.71 -12.53 19.35
C GLY A 430 38.35 -11.80 19.28
N ALA A 431 38.25 -10.54 19.76
CA ALA A 431 37.02 -9.78 19.75
C ALA A 431 37.24 -8.32 19.29
N LEU A 432 36.17 -7.72 18.74
CA LEU A 432 36.13 -6.29 18.45
C LEU A 432 35.78 -5.54 19.74
N ARG A 433 36.67 -4.65 20.19
CA ARG A 433 36.59 -3.93 21.46
C ARG A 433 36.62 -2.42 21.28
N ASP A 434 35.88 -1.72 22.13
CA ASP A 434 35.97 -0.26 22.26
C ASP A 434 37.30 0.19 22.95
N VAL A 435 37.41 1.49 23.16
CA VAL A 435 38.60 2.09 23.84
C VAL A 435 38.74 1.64 25.31
N ALA A 436 37.63 1.29 25.97
CA ALA A 436 37.61 0.77 27.34
C ALA A 436 37.87 -0.75 27.41
N GLY A 437 38.01 -1.44 26.26
CA GLY A 437 38.24 -2.87 26.18
C GLY A 437 36.96 -3.70 26.20
N THR A 438 35.77 -3.08 26.17
CA THR A 438 34.47 -3.81 26.16
C THR A 438 34.24 -4.44 24.79
N PRO A 439 33.96 -5.75 24.72
CA PRO A 439 33.69 -6.42 23.45
C PRO A 439 32.32 -6.03 22.88
N MET A 440 32.22 -5.90 21.55
CA MET A 440 30.96 -5.67 20.85
C MET A 440 30.09 -6.93 20.86
N ARG A 441 28.99 -6.86 21.57
CA ARG A 441 27.95 -7.91 21.63
C ARG A 441 26.63 -7.31 21.24
N LEU A 442 25.89 -8.00 20.37
CA LEU A 442 24.60 -7.57 19.85
C LEU A 442 23.58 -8.73 19.98
N GLU A 443 22.32 -8.38 20.15
CA GLU A 443 21.21 -9.31 20.17
C GLU A 443 20.26 -9.05 19.01
N MET A 444 19.94 -10.10 18.23
CA MET A 444 18.90 -10.09 17.19
C MET A 444 17.64 -10.75 17.72
N LEU A 445 16.54 -10.00 17.83
CA LEU A 445 15.24 -10.56 18.16
C LEU A 445 14.52 -11.07 16.91
N LEU A 446 14.00 -12.29 17.01
CA LEU A 446 13.18 -12.93 15.99
C LEU A 446 11.89 -13.47 16.60
N VAL A 447 10.80 -13.48 15.81
CA VAL A 447 9.53 -14.14 16.12
C VAL A 447 9.22 -15.26 15.13
N GLN A 448 9.81 -15.22 13.93
CA GLN A 448 9.63 -16.22 12.89
C GLN A 448 10.91 -17.04 12.74
N PRO A 449 10.87 -18.38 12.98
CA PRO A 449 12.04 -19.26 12.88
C PRO A 449 12.71 -19.24 11.50
N GLU A 450 11.92 -18.97 10.45
CA GLU A 450 12.41 -18.92 9.07
C GLU A 450 13.49 -17.87 8.84
N PHE A 451 13.51 -16.80 9.65
CA PHE A 451 14.54 -15.76 9.58
C PHE A 451 15.89 -16.22 10.13
N GLU A 452 15.96 -17.23 10.98
CA GLU A 452 17.24 -17.71 11.51
C GLU A 452 18.21 -18.08 10.38
N ARG A 453 17.73 -18.80 9.35
CA ARG A 453 18.56 -19.19 8.20
C ARG A 453 19.09 -18.00 7.41
N ILE A 454 18.43 -16.82 7.49
CA ILE A 454 18.85 -15.59 6.83
C ILE A 454 19.87 -14.84 7.70
N VAL A 455 19.71 -14.88 9.02
CA VAL A 455 20.59 -14.22 9.99
C VAL A 455 21.90 -14.99 10.19
N GLN A 456 21.91 -16.32 10.11
CA GLN A 456 23.12 -17.12 10.35
C GLN A 456 24.32 -16.75 9.45
N PRO A 457 24.18 -16.49 8.13
CA PRO A 457 25.29 -15.97 7.31
C PRO A 457 25.80 -14.61 7.77
N LEU A 458 24.90 -13.69 8.13
CA LEU A 458 25.26 -12.39 8.71
C LEU A 458 26.07 -12.57 10.01
N ARG A 459 25.58 -13.42 10.93
CA ARG A 459 26.27 -13.75 12.20
C ARG A 459 27.69 -14.26 11.96
N ARG A 460 27.88 -15.17 10.98
CA ARG A 460 29.22 -15.67 10.63
C ARG A 460 30.14 -14.57 10.12
N ASN A 461 29.63 -13.64 9.31
CA ASN A 461 30.41 -12.53 8.78
C ASN A 461 30.75 -11.51 9.88
N LEU A 462 29.83 -11.23 10.79
CA LEU A 462 30.07 -10.39 11.96
C LEU A 462 31.13 -11.00 12.89
N ALA A 463 31.09 -12.32 13.10
CA ALA A 463 32.12 -13.03 13.88
C ALA A 463 33.52 -12.88 13.28
N ARG A 464 33.68 -12.82 11.94
CA ARG A 464 34.95 -12.52 11.27
C ARG A 464 35.48 -11.12 11.59
N LEU A 465 34.59 -10.17 11.89
CA LEU A 465 34.94 -8.83 12.35
C LEU A 465 35.18 -8.78 13.87
N GLY A 466 35.01 -9.90 14.59
CA GLY A 466 35.11 -9.97 16.05
C GLY A 466 33.87 -9.51 16.80
N ILE A 467 32.72 -9.44 16.12
CA ILE A 467 31.43 -9.04 16.70
C ILE A 467 30.63 -10.30 17.04
N ASP A 468 30.18 -10.39 18.29
CA ASP A 468 29.30 -11.46 18.76
C ASP A 468 27.83 -11.08 18.57
N LEU A 469 27.12 -11.78 17.67
CA LEU A 469 25.68 -11.62 17.45
C LEU A 469 24.94 -12.83 18.01
N SER A 470 24.19 -12.65 19.08
CA SER A 470 23.25 -13.64 19.60
C SER A 470 21.90 -13.56 18.87
N ILE A 471 21.27 -14.70 18.62
CA ILE A 471 19.93 -14.79 18.03
C ILE A 471 18.97 -15.26 19.12
N ARG A 472 17.92 -14.50 19.36
CA ARG A 472 16.87 -14.84 20.30
C ARG A 472 15.52 -14.98 19.60
N LEU A 473 15.06 -16.19 19.46
CA LEU A 473 13.70 -16.51 19.01
C LEU A 473 12.76 -16.43 20.22
N LEU A 474 11.69 -15.64 20.09
CA LEU A 474 10.69 -15.39 21.12
C LEU A 474 9.30 -15.82 20.65
N ASP A 475 8.41 -16.12 21.60
CA ASP A 475 6.98 -16.15 21.30
C ASP A 475 6.44 -14.75 20.94
N VAL A 476 5.27 -14.72 20.29
CA VAL A 476 4.69 -13.48 19.76
C VAL A 476 4.45 -12.43 20.86
N ALA A 477 3.98 -12.84 22.02
CA ALA A 477 3.62 -11.91 23.09
C ALA A 477 4.87 -11.23 23.69
N GLN A 478 5.90 -12.01 23.99
CA GLN A 478 7.19 -11.50 24.48
C GLN A 478 7.87 -10.62 23.43
N TYR A 479 7.84 -11.04 22.17
CA TYR A 479 8.43 -10.27 21.07
C TYR A 479 7.76 -8.88 20.94
N ILE A 480 6.43 -8.83 20.91
CA ILE A 480 5.67 -7.58 20.82
C ILE A 480 5.95 -6.67 22.02
N GLU A 481 6.01 -7.24 23.24
CA GLU A 481 6.28 -6.43 24.43
C GLU A 481 7.68 -5.84 24.42
N ARG A 482 8.71 -6.61 24.04
CA ARG A 482 10.07 -6.09 23.90
C ARG A 482 10.18 -5.03 22.80
N LEU A 483 9.51 -5.20 21.66
CA LEU A 483 9.44 -4.17 20.62
C LEU A 483 8.76 -2.90 21.13
N ARG A 484 7.66 -3.03 21.87
CA ARG A 484 6.92 -1.90 22.45
C ARG A 484 7.80 -1.07 23.38
N GLN A 485 8.66 -1.73 24.17
CA GLN A 485 9.60 -1.09 25.10
C GLN A 485 10.92 -0.68 24.43
N PHE A 486 11.08 -0.91 23.12
CA PHE A 486 12.35 -0.74 22.39
C PHE A 486 13.52 -1.52 23.03
N ASP A 487 13.23 -2.67 23.64
CA ASP A 487 14.22 -3.53 24.29
C ASP A 487 14.81 -4.54 23.31
N PHE A 488 15.66 -4.08 22.40
CA PHE A 488 16.40 -4.89 21.43
C PHE A 488 17.58 -4.11 20.86
N ASP A 489 18.57 -4.81 20.29
CA ASP A 489 19.62 -4.19 19.48
C ASP A 489 19.23 -4.22 18.00
N LEU A 490 18.94 -5.43 17.49
CA LEU A 490 18.44 -5.63 16.13
C LEU A 490 17.12 -6.42 16.12
N THR A 491 16.29 -6.16 15.13
CA THR A 491 15.09 -6.95 14.87
C THR A 491 14.73 -6.94 13.39
N VAL A 492 13.88 -7.87 12.95
CA VAL A 492 13.29 -7.81 11.59
C VAL A 492 12.12 -6.84 11.61
N THR A 493 12.10 -5.91 10.67
CA THR A 493 10.96 -5.02 10.46
C THR A 493 10.64 -4.82 8.99
N GLY A 494 9.40 -4.48 8.70
CA GLY A 494 8.96 -4.00 7.39
C GLY A 494 8.30 -2.63 7.55
N VAL A 495 8.88 -1.61 6.92
CA VAL A 495 8.25 -0.29 6.87
C VAL A 495 7.38 -0.24 5.62
N PRO A 496 6.06 -0.12 5.76
CA PRO A 496 5.15 -0.03 4.62
C PRO A 496 5.48 1.19 3.74
N ALA A 497 5.24 1.06 2.46
CA ALA A 497 5.36 2.14 1.50
C ALA A 497 4.02 2.36 0.80
N SER A 498 3.66 3.62 0.56
CA SER A 498 2.46 4.03 -0.14
C SER A 498 2.82 4.85 -1.37
N LEU A 499 2.01 4.76 -2.43
CA LEU A 499 2.09 5.67 -3.58
C LEU A 499 1.65 7.11 -3.24
N SER A 500 1.00 7.29 -2.10
CA SER A 500 0.62 8.60 -1.56
C SER A 500 0.96 8.67 -0.07
N PRO A 501 2.25 8.71 0.30
CA PRO A 501 2.64 8.81 1.69
C PRO A 501 2.07 10.08 2.33
N GLY A 502 1.65 9.95 3.59
CA GLY A 502 0.92 10.96 4.33
C GLY A 502 1.23 10.96 5.82
N ASN A 503 0.18 11.02 6.65
CA ASN A 503 0.30 11.15 8.11
C ASN A 503 0.92 9.92 8.80
N GLU A 504 0.87 8.74 8.19
CA GLU A 504 1.51 7.53 8.70
C GLU A 504 3.02 7.70 8.89
N LEU A 505 3.66 8.59 8.10
CA LEU A 505 5.10 8.86 8.21
C LEU A 505 5.49 9.40 9.59
N TRP A 506 4.60 10.10 10.29
CA TRP A 506 4.85 10.57 11.65
C TRP A 506 5.02 9.40 12.63
N SER A 507 4.28 8.31 12.44
CA SER A 507 4.43 7.11 13.27
C SER A 507 5.76 6.41 13.06
N TYR A 508 6.25 6.33 11.81
CA TYR A 508 7.48 5.60 11.48
C TYR A 508 8.75 6.44 11.65
N TRP A 509 8.70 7.75 11.40
CA TRP A 509 9.90 8.57 11.27
C TRP A 509 9.87 9.87 12.07
N GLY A 510 8.73 10.27 12.62
CA GLY A 510 8.60 11.50 13.42
C GLY A 510 9.44 11.44 14.70
N SER A 511 10.10 12.54 15.03
CA SER A 511 10.97 12.61 16.23
C SER A 511 10.21 12.31 17.53
N GLN A 512 8.95 12.70 17.65
CA GLN A 512 8.12 12.40 18.83
C GLN A 512 7.84 10.90 18.98
N SER A 513 7.66 10.20 17.88
CA SER A 513 7.41 8.76 17.88
C SER A 513 8.62 7.95 18.35
N ALA A 514 9.83 8.52 18.29
CA ALA A 514 11.03 7.83 18.72
C ALA A 514 11.02 7.39 20.19
N ASP A 515 10.34 8.12 21.07
CA ASP A 515 10.25 7.81 22.50
C ASP A 515 8.86 7.31 22.93
N THR A 516 7.94 7.18 21.98
CA THR A 516 6.57 6.74 22.27
C THR A 516 6.48 5.22 22.25
N PRO A 517 6.30 4.53 23.38
CA PRO A 517 6.19 3.07 23.42
C PRO A 517 5.10 2.56 22.47
N GLY A 518 5.43 1.52 21.70
CA GLY A 518 4.51 0.95 20.73
C GLY A 518 4.36 1.72 19.42
N SER A 519 5.14 2.80 19.20
CA SER A 519 5.17 3.49 17.90
C SER A 519 5.87 2.66 16.83
N GLY A 520 5.65 3.04 15.56
CA GLY A 520 6.34 2.44 14.41
C GLY A 520 7.80 2.87 14.25
N ASN A 521 8.29 3.89 15.02
CA ASN A 521 9.68 4.35 14.96
C ASN A 521 10.61 3.42 15.76
N LEU A 522 10.66 2.17 15.34
CA LEU A 522 11.47 1.13 16.00
C LEU A 522 12.96 1.48 16.03
N VAL A 523 13.44 2.16 15.00
CA VAL A 523 14.86 2.52 14.88
C VAL A 523 15.29 3.65 15.84
N GLY A 524 14.35 4.44 16.37
CA GLY A 524 14.67 5.54 17.29
C GLY A 524 15.17 6.80 16.61
N LEU A 525 14.82 7.02 15.35
CA LEU A 525 15.25 8.19 14.60
C LEU A 525 14.65 9.48 15.19
N LYS A 526 15.51 10.44 15.51
CA LYS A 526 15.14 11.83 15.85
C LYS A 526 15.86 12.77 14.90
N SER A 527 15.12 13.46 14.05
CA SER A 527 15.71 14.35 13.05
C SER A 527 14.74 15.48 12.68
N PRO A 528 15.05 16.73 13.07
CA PRO A 528 14.26 17.89 12.64
C PRO A 528 14.15 18.04 11.12
N ALA A 529 15.16 17.58 10.38
CA ALA A 529 15.13 17.56 8.92
C ALA A 529 14.06 16.59 8.39
N VAL A 530 13.94 15.41 9.00
CA VAL A 530 12.93 14.42 8.65
C VAL A 530 11.53 14.95 9.00
N ASP A 531 11.36 15.53 10.18
CA ASP A 531 10.09 16.15 10.60
C ASP A 531 9.62 17.23 9.61
N ALA A 532 10.55 18.11 9.18
CA ALA A 532 10.24 19.15 8.18
C ALA A 532 9.85 18.55 6.81
N LEU A 533 10.49 17.46 6.38
CA LEU A 533 10.16 16.78 5.14
C LEU A 533 8.79 16.07 5.24
N ILE A 534 8.47 15.43 6.36
CA ILE A 534 7.15 14.82 6.60
C ILE A 534 6.05 15.89 6.56
N ALA A 535 6.25 17.02 7.24
CA ALA A 535 5.30 18.13 7.21
C ALA A 535 5.05 18.64 5.78
N ARG A 536 6.08 18.68 4.95
CA ARG A 536 5.97 19.08 3.56
C ARG A 536 5.25 18.05 2.69
N ILE A 537 5.51 16.75 2.92
CA ILE A 537 4.85 15.63 2.23
C ILE A 537 3.36 15.65 2.51
N THR A 538 2.96 15.78 3.76
CA THR A 538 1.55 15.79 4.19
C THR A 538 0.78 16.99 3.64
N GLN A 539 1.46 18.10 3.36
CA GLN A 539 0.88 19.33 2.80
C GLN A 539 1.00 19.44 1.27
N ALA A 540 1.62 18.46 0.60
CA ALA A 540 1.84 18.52 -0.85
C ALA A 540 0.53 18.60 -1.63
N LYS A 541 0.41 19.63 -2.49
CA LYS A 541 -0.78 19.89 -3.31
C LYS A 541 -0.71 19.28 -4.72
N SER A 542 0.50 18.95 -5.20
CA SER A 542 0.73 18.33 -6.50
C SER A 542 1.58 17.06 -6.37
N ARG A 543 1.51 16.18 -7.39
CA ARG A 543 2.36 14.99 -7.47
C ARG A 543 3.83 15.37 -7.48
N ASP A 544 4.24 16.39 -8.23
CA ASP A 544 5.64 16.83 -8.34
C ASP A 544 6.20 17.30 -6.99
N THR A 545 5.40 18.04 -6.22
CA THR A 545 5.79 18.46 -4.86
C THR A 545 5.93 17.26 -3.94
N LEU A 546 5.02 16.29 -4.04
CA LEU A 546 5.07 15.04 -3.28
C LEU A 546 6.33 14.26 -3.64
N VAL A 547 6.53 13.94 -4.92
CA VAL A 547 7.68 13.17 -5.42
C VAL A 547 8.99 13.80 -4.99
N THR A 548 9.17 15.11 -5.21
CA THR A 548 10.38 15.84 -4.79
C THR A 548 10.63 15.74 -3.29
N SER A 549 9.57 15.88 -2.48
CA SER A 549 9.70 15.83 -1.01
C SER A 549 10.00 14.42 -0.51
N VAL A 550 9.39 13.40 -1.13
CA VAL A 550 9.62 11.99 -0.80
C VAL A 550 11.02 11.56 -1.24
N HIS A 551 11.50 11.98 -2.41
CA HIS A 551 12.89 11.74 -2.84
C HIS A 551 13.89 12.32 -1.83
N ALA A 552 13.66 13.55 -1.36
CA ALA A 552 14.52 14.15 -0.32
C ALA A 552 14.49 13.33 0.99
N LEU A 553 13.31 12.87 1.43
CA LEU A 553 13.15 12.01 2.60
C LEU A 553 13.87 10.67 2.42
N ASP A 554 13.65 9.97 1.29
CA ASP A 554 14.28 8.69 0.99
C ASP A 554 15.82 8.77 1.01
N ARG A 555 16.40 9.85 0.45
CA ARG A 555 17.85 10.10 0.51
C ARG A 555 18.34 10.23 1.94
N VAL A 556 17.63 10.99 2.78
CA VAL A 556 17.99 11.18 4.19
C VAL A 556 17.93 9.88 4.96
N LEU A 557 16.83 9.12 4.82
CA LEU A 557 16.66 7.85 5.52
C LEU A 557 17.72 6.82 5.12
N ARG A 558 18.03 6.71 3.82
CA ARG A 558 19.05 5.79 3.31
C ARG A 558 20.46 6.16 3.77
N ALA A 559 20.77 7.47 3.81
CA ALA A 559 22.06 7.95 4.27
C ALA A 559 22.30 7.72 5.78
N GLN A 560 21.24 7.42 6.54
CA GLN A 560 21.32 7.13 7.98
C GLN A 560 21.64 5.67 8.31
N TRP A 561 21.59 4.76 7.32
CA TRP A 561 21.80 3.32 7.55
C TRP A 561 20.97 2.76 8.72
N LEU A 562 19.67 3.07 8.74
CA LEU A 562 18.78 2.72 9.85
C LEU A 562 18.49 1.23 9.97
N LEU A 563 18.71 0.49 8.88
CA LEU A 563 18.53 -0.95 8.81
C LEU A 563 19.43 -1.56 7.73
N ILE A 564 19.64 -2.87 7.79
CA ILE A 564 20.23 -3.65 6.70
C ILE A 564 19.10 -4.02 5.75
N PRO A 565 19.00 -3.39 4.55
CA PRO A 565 17.94 -3.68 3.61
C PRO A 565 17.99 -5.13 3.13
N GLN A 566 16.83 -5.77 3.06
CA GLN A 566 16.69 -7.12 2.53
C GLN A 566 16.22 -7.08 1.06
N PHE A 567 15.01 -7.52 0.77
CA PHE A 567 14.57 -7.77 -0.59
C PHE A 567 13.06 -7.57 -0.77
N HIS A 568 12.68 -7.46 -2.02
CA HIS A 568 11.28 -7.44 -2.46
C HIS A 568 11.12 -8.18 -3.79
N ILE A 569 9.87 -8.31 -4.22
CA ILE A 569 9.50 -8.87 -5.51
C ILE A 569 8.69 -7.83 -6.30
N PRO A 570 9.12 -7.44 -7.53
CA PRO A 570 8.44 -6.42 -8.32
C PRO A 570 7.41 -7.00 -9.30
N PHE A 571 6.90 -8.20 -9.05
CA PHE A 571 5.92 -8.87 -9.90
C PHE A 571 5.09 -9.86 -9.07
N PHE A 572 3.85 -10.08 -9.48
CA PHE A 572 3.03 -11.19 -9.02
C PHE A 572 3.51 -12.48 -9.71
N ARG A 573 3.60 -13.58 -8.96
CA ARG A 573 3.81 -14.92 -9.49
C ARG A 573 2.45 -15.60 -9.59
N ILE A 574 1.95 -15.75 -10.80
CA ILE A 574 0.62 -16.28 -11.06
C ILE A 574 0.77 -17.65 -11.72
N ALA A 575 0.19 -18.67 -11.12
CA ALA A 575 -0.07 -19.93 -11.78
C ALA A 575 -1.57 -20.00 -12.08
N ARG A 576 -1.94 -20.23 -13.32
CA ARG A 576 -3.34 -20.31 -13.73
C ARG A 576 -3.60 -21.44 -14.72
N TRP A 577 -4.72 -22.09 -14.60
CA TRP A 577 -5.22 -22.97 -15.64
C TRP A 577 -5.55 -22.14 -16.89
N ASP A 578 -5.28 -22.68 -18.07
CA ASP A 578 -5.42 -21.94 -19.33
C ASP A 578 -6.89 -21.83 -19.80
N PHE A 579 -7.75 -21.32 -18.93
CA PHE A 579 -9.18 -21.09 -19.20
C PHE A 579 -9.51 -19.64 -19.52
N PHE A 580 -8.56 -18.71 -19.34
CA PHE A 580 -8.84 -17.30 -19.27
C PHE A 580 -8.17 -16.49 -20.39
N GLY A 581 -8.97 -15.57 -20.96
CA GLY A 581 -8.44 -14.43 -21.68
C GLY A 581 -8.15 -13.29 -20.70
N LEU A 582 -7.10 -12.53 -21.00
CA LEU A 582 -6.63 -11.40 -20.20
C LEU A 582 -6.54 -10.15 -21.09
N PRO A 583 -6.71 -8.94 -20.53
CA PRO A 583 -6.39 -7.71 -21.25
C PRO A 583 -4.95 -7.73 -21.79
N ASN A 584 -4.73 -7.09 -22.94
CA ASN A 584 -3.38 -6.98 -23.52
C ASN A 584 -2.42 -6.20 -22.61
N ASP A 585 -2.93 -5.15 -21.97
CA ASP A 585 -2.21 -4.33 -21.02
C ASP A 585 -2.66 -4.69 -19.61
N PRO A 586 -1.87 -5.43 -18.82
CA PRO A 586 -2.21 -5.73 -17.44
C PRO A 586 -2.14 -4.46 -16.59
N PRO A 587 -2.98 -4.37 -15.53
CA PRO A 587 -2.98 -3.19 -14.68
C PRO A 587 -1.65 -3.02 -13.92
N ARG A 588 -1.33 -1.77 -13.60
CA ARG A 588 -0.06 -1.39 -12.94
C ARG A 588 -0.01 -1.78 -11.46
N TYR A 589 -1.15 -1.81 -10.77
CA TYR A 589 -1.23 -1.92 -9.31
C TYR A 589 -2.00 -3.13 -8.79
N GLY A 590 -2.52 -3.97 -9.65
CA GLY A 590 -3.30 -5.15 -9.27
C GLY A 590 -3.15 -6.32 -10.24
N LEU A 591 -3.85 -7.40 -9.97
CA LEU A 591 -3.91 -8.57 -10.85
C LEU A 591 -4.92 -8.39 -11.99
N GLY A 592 -5.90 -7.53 -11.82
CA GLY A 592 -6.96 -7.29 -12.80
C GLY A 592 -7.96 -8.43 -12.94
N LEU A 593 -8.16 -9.29 -11.94
CA LEU A 593 -9.05 -10.45 -12.03
C LEU A 593 -10.46 -10.10 -12.48
N ASP A 594 -10.97 -8.93 -12.11
CA ASP A 594 -12.31 -8.49 -12.52
C ASP A 594 -12.40 -8.18 -14.03
N SER A 595 -11.27 -7.99 -14.72
CA SER A 595 -11.19 -7.73 -16.16
C SER A 595 -10.92 -8.99 -17.00
N TRP A 596 -10.59 -10.12 -16.35
CA TRP A 596 -10.39 -11.39 -17.04
C TRP A 596 -11.73 -11.95 -17.54
N TRP A 597 -11.68 -12.83 -18.55
CA TRP A 597 -12.87 -13.50 -19.07
C TRP A 597 -12.60 -14.97 -19.35
N TRP A 598 -13.68 -15.74 -19.43
CA TRP A 598 -13.63 -17.15 -19.78
C TRP A 598 -13.47 -17.33 -21.29
N LYS A 599 -12.43 -18.02 -21.74
CA LYS A 599 -12.22 -18.36 -23.16
C LYS A 599 -12.62 -19.81 -23.52
N GLY A 600 -13.08 -20.58 -22.56
CA GLY A 600 -13.40 -21.99 -22.67
C GLY A 600 -12.32 -22.89 -22.08
N SER A 601 -12.66 -24.14 -21.82
CA SER A 601 -11.65 -25.16 -21.53
C SER A 601 -10.84 -25.39 -22.80
N PRO A 602 -9.49 -25.45 -22.73
CA PRO A 602 -8.71 -25.96 -23.85
C PRO A 602 -9.32 -27.32 -24.19
N ASN A 603 -9.55 -27.60 -25.47
CA ASN A 603 -10.00 -28.90 -25.92
C ASN A 603 -9.07 -29.96 -25.34
N ILE A 604 -9.50 -30.62 -24.27
CA ILE A 604 -8.94 -31.91 -23.94
C ILE A 604 -9.40 -32.77 -25.10
N ALA A 605 -8.49 -32.94 -26.07
CA ALA A 605 -8.71 -33.91 -27.14
C ALA A 605 -9.21 -35.17 -26.44
N GLN A 606 -10.40 -35.61 -26.87
CA GLN A 606 -11.05 -36.80 -26.37
C GLN A 606 -10.06 -37.95 -26.53
N GLU A 607 -9.30 -38.24 -25.49
CA GLU A 607 -8.76 -39.58 -25.32
C GLU A 607 -9.90 -40.42 -24.75
N ARG A 608 -10.56 -41.06 -25.68
CA ARG A 608 -11.39 -42.26 -25.42
C ARG A 608 -10.46 -43.47 -25.22
#